data_e184bfcffcbf749451e21f5ece29108b
#
_entry.id   e184bfcffcbf749451e21f5ece29108b
#
_cell.length_a   1.000
_cell.length_b   1.000
_cell.length_c   1.000
_cell.angle_alpha   90.00
_cell.angle_beta   90.00
_cell.angle_gamma   90.00
#
_symmetry.space_group_name_H-M   'P 1'
#
loop_
_entity.id
_entity.type
_entity.pdbx_description
1 polymer ?
#
loop_
_entity_poly.entity_id
_entity_poly.type
_entity_poly.pdbx_seq_one_letter_code
_entity_poly.pdbx_strand_id
1 'polypeptide(L)'
;MANYQNVTPVQMAQAALTTSYATLYTVPTNPTTPTRTYMKQIDVCNTTGGAVTFNLHIVPLSGSPLTSNALFYTQNVAANTTFSYAGVQVLPTSSTIQAKASTTGLTITISGGEAV
;
A
#
# COMPACT_ATOMS: atom_id res chain seq x y z
N MET A 1 -8.35 7.00 26.75
CA MET A 1 -7.11 6.82 25.98
C MET A 1 -7.20 5.51 25.22
N ALA A 2 -6.90 5.55 23.94
CA ALA A 2 -6.86 4.33 23.16
C ALA A 2 -5.72 3.43 23.65
N ASN A 3 -6.00 2.15 23.79
CA ASN A 3 -5.04 1.19 24.28
C ASN A 3 -4.83 0.13 23.17
N TYR A 4 -3.72 0.22 22.48
CA TYR A 4 -3.42 -0.65 21.34
C TYR A 4 -2.78 -1.96 21.81
N GLN A 5 -3.49 -2.71 22.66
CA GLN A 5 -3.00 -3.99 23.18
C GLN A 5 -3.07 -5.10 22.15
N ASN A 6 -3.98 -4.99 21.19
CA ASN A 6 -4.21 -6.05 20.21
C ASN A 6 -3.67 -5.61 18.86
N VAL A 7 -2.65 -6.31 18.39
CA VAL A 7 -2.10 -6.13 17.05
C VAL A 7 -2.32 -7.41 16.28
N THR A 8 -3.04 -7.30 15.15
CA THR A 8 -3.36 -8.44 14.31
C THR A 8 -2.54 -8.34 13.03
N PRO A 9 -1.71 -9.35 12.70
CA PRO A 9 -1.03 -9.37 11.41
C PRO A 9 -2.04 -9.47 10.27
N VAL A 10 -1.84 -8.67 9.22
CA VAL A 10 -2.78 -8.58 8.11
C VAL A 10 -2.02 -8.58 6.79
N GLN A 11 -2.47 -9.41 5.84
CA GLN A 11 -2.11 -9.21 4.45
C GLN A 11 -3.03 -8.13 3.91
N MET A 12 -2.47 -6.92 3.71
CA MET A 12 -3.27 -5.75 3.38
C MET A 12 -3.70 -5.76 1.92
N ALA A 13 -2.87 -6.30 1.02
CA ALA A 13 -3.18 -6.37 -0.39
C ALA A 13 -2.39 -7.48 -1.06
N GLN A 14 -3.00 -8.10 -2.05
CA GLN A 14 -2.34 -8.95 -3.03
C GLN A 14 -3.12 -8.79 -4.31
N ALA A 15 -2.55 -8.10 -5.28
CA ALA A 15 -3.28 -7.74 -6.50
C ALA A 15 -2.33 -7.44 -7.65
N ALA A 16 -2.86 -7.60 -8.87
CA ALA A 16 -2.20 -7.10 -10.07
C ALA A 16 -2.47 -5.59 -10.17
N LEU A 17 -1.42 -4.80 -10.39
CA LEU A 17 -1.59 -3.36 -10.59
C LEU A 17 -2.14 -3.09 -11.99
N THR A 18 -3.03 -2.10 -12.06
CA THR A 18 -3.61 -1.65 -13.32
C THR A 18 -2.99 -0.31 -13.71
N THR A 19 -3.32 0.17 -14.91
CA THR A 19 -2.81 1.45 -15.41
C THR A 19 -3.59 2.65 -14.87
N SER A 20 -4.64 2.41 -14.10
CA SER A 20 -5.40 3.44 -13.39
C SER A 20 -5.27 3.23 -11.89
N TYR A 21 -5.37 4.31 -11.12
CA TYR A 21 -5.31 4.19 -9.67
C TYR A 21 -6.45 3.31 -9.15
N ALA A 22 -6.13 2.40 -8.26
CA ALA A 22 -7.08 1.54 -7.59
C ALA A 22 -6.78 1.53 -6.10
N THR A 23 -7.84 1.49 -5.29
CA THR A 23 -7.69 1.35 -3.85
C THR A 23 -7.36 -0.10 -3.52
N LEU A 24 -6.20 -0.31 -2.90
CA LEU A 24 -5.75 -1.64 -2.49
C LEU A 24 -6.18 -1.99 -1.07
N TYR A 25 -6.26 -0.98 -0.21
CA TYR A 25 -6.55 -1.18 1.20
C TYR A 25 -7.16 0.08 1.78
N THR A 26 -8.15 -0.08 2.67
CA THR A 26 -8.73 1.01 3.45
C THR A 26 -8.56 0.69 4.92
N VAL A 27 -7.99 1.62 5.69
CA VAL A 27 -7.84 1.45 7.13
C VAL A 27 -9.22 1.40 7.77
N PRO A 28 -9.53 0.35 8.56
CA PRO A 28 -10.86 0.24 9.17
C PRO A 28 -11.19 1.40 10.08
N THR A 29 -12.47 1.75 10.09
CA THR A 29 -13.01 2.75 10.99
C THR A 29 -13.74 2.06 12.11
N ASN A 30 -13.33 2.32 13.36
CA ASN A 30 -13.98 1.80 14.53
C ASN A 30 -14.53 2.97 15.36
N PRO A 31 -15.85 3.04 15.60
CA PRO A 31 -16.44 4.19 16.29
C PRO A 31 -16.04 4.29 17.77
N THR A 32 -15.58 3.21 18.39
CA THR A 32 -15.23 3.22 19.81
C THR A 32 -13.73 3.25 20.06
N THR A 33 -12.96 2.56 19.21
CA THR A 33 -11.51 2.47 19.36
C THR A 33 -10.86 2.72 18.01
N PRO A 34 -10.15 3.83 17.83
CA PRO A 34 -9.50 4.11 16.54
C PRO A 34 -8.51 3.02 16.17
N THR A 35 -8.61 2.54 14.94
CA THR A 35 -7.66 1.56 14.40
C THR A 35 -6.46 2.29 13.81
N ARG A 36 -5.26 1.78 14.11
CA ARG A 36 -4.02 2.20 13.44
C ARG A 36 -3.49 1.02 12.66
N THR A 37 -3.04 1.27 11.46
CA THR A 37 -2.50 0.24 10.61
C THR A 37 -1.03 0.51 10.38
N TYR A 38 -0.23 -0.55 10.43
CA TYR A 38 1.21 -0.52 10.14
C TYR A 38 1.45 -1.27 8.84
N MET A 39 2.03 -0.60 7.86
CA MET A 39 2.50 -1.24 6.65
C MET A 39 3.98 -1.54 6.84
N LYS A 40 4.37 -2.81 6.80
CA LYS A 40 5.73 -3.23 7.12
C LYS A 40 6.52 -3.74 5.93
N GLN A 41 5.85 -4.37 4.97
CA GLN A 41 6.52 -5.01 3.84
C GLN A 41 5.71 -4.76 2.58
N ILE A 42 6.40 -4.31 1.53
CA ILE A 42 5.81 -4.15 0.21
C ILE A 42 6.70 -4.90 -0.76
N ASP A 43 6.13 -5.84 -1.50
CA ASP A 43 6.83 -6.56 -2.55
C ASP A 43 6.09 -6.34 -3.87
N VAL A 44 6.81 -5.87 -4.88
CA VAL A 44 6.24 -5.64 -6.21
C VAL A 44 7.02 -6.49 -7.19
N CYS A 45 6.37 -7.52 -7.72
CA CYS A 45 6.98 -8.48 -8.62
C CYS A 45 6.65 -8.11 -10.06
N ASN A 46 7.69 -7.98 -10.88
CA ASN A 46 7.55 -7.76 -12.32
C ASN A 46 7.78 -9.08 -13.04
N THR A 47 6.72 -9.63 -13.62
CA THR A 47 6.78 -10.91 -14.33
C THR A 47 6.99 -10.74 -15.83
N THR A 48 7.26 -9.51 -16.29
CA THR A 48 7.43 -9.22 -17.71
C THR A 48 8.91 -9.13 -18.09
N GLY A 49 9.18 -9.16 -19.39
CA GLY A 49 10.54 -9.02 -19.92
C GLY A 49 11.02 -7.58 -20.08
N GLY A 50 10.27 -6.60 -19.59
CA GLY A 50 10.64 -5.19 -19.65
C GLY A 50 10.42 -4.51 -18.31
N ALA A 51 11.14 -3.41 -18.08
CA ALA A 51 10.98 -2.64 -16.85
C ALA A 51 9.60 -1.98 -16.81
N VAL A 52 8.97 -1.95 -15.63
CA VAL A 52 7.68 -1.31 -15.40
C VAL A 52 7.81 -0.44 -14.17
N THR A 53 7.22 0.76 -14.21
CA THR A 53 7.22 1.66 -13.05
C THR A 53 5.86 1.63 -12.37
N PHE A 54 5.84 2.00 -11.08
CA PHE A 54 4.59 2.12 -10.34
C PHE A 54 4.60 3.33 -9.42
N ASN A 55 3.40 3.77 -9.07
CA ASN A 55 3.16 4.77 -8.04
C ASN A 55 2.35 4.14 -6.93
N LEU A 56 2.70 4.45 -5.68
CA LEU A 56 1.94 4.03 -4.52
C LEU A 56 1.75 5.22 -3.59
N HIS A 57 0.51 5.46 -3.19
CA HIS A 57 0.14 6.60 -2.36
C HIS A 57 -0.56 6.15 -1.09
N ILE A 58 -0.28 6.84 0.00
CA ILE A 58 -1.08 6.76 1.22
C ILE A 58 -1.99 7.98 1.22
N VAL A 59 -3.28 7.75 0.93
CA VAL A 59 -4.23 8.83 0.64
C VAL A 59 -5.10 9.07 1.87
N PRO A 60 -5.16 10.31 2.38
CA PRO A 60 -6.01 10.60 3.53
C PRO A 60 -7.50 10.49 3.17
N LEU A 61 -8.34 10.43 4.20
CA LEU A 61 -9.79 10.38 4.02
C LEU A 61 -10.25 11.53 3.12
N SER A 62 -11.11 11.21 2.16
CA SER A 62 -11.65 12.15 1.17
C SER A 62 -10.61 12.80 0.26
N GLY A 63 -9.41 12.26 0.25
CA GLY A 63 -8.36 12.71 -0.64
C GLY A 63 -8.29 11.93 -1.95
N SER A 64 -7.30 12.26 -2.75
CA SER A 64 -6.98 11.56 -3.99
C SER A 64 -5.47 11.41 -4.12
N PRO A 65 -4.99 10.50 -4.99
CA PRO A 65 -3.55 10.38 -5.21
C PRO A 65 -2.95 11.67 -5.75
N LEU A 66 -1.98 12.20 -5.01
CA LEU A 66 -1.27 13.44 -5.36
C LEU A 66 0.22 13.22 -5.11
N THR A 67 1.06 14.04 -5.73
CA THR A 67 2.50 13.95 -5.47
C THR A 67 2.84 14.18 -4.00
N SER A 68 2.01 14.94 -3.28
CA SER A 68 2.24 15.23 -1.85
C SER A 68 1.97 14.05 -0.93
N ASN A 69 1.26 13.01 -1.40
CA ASN A 69 1.01 11.80 -0.59
C ASN A 69 1.62 10.54 -1.19
N ALA A 70 2.52 10.69 -2.15
CA ALA A 70 3.19 9.55 -2.76
C ALA A 70 4.24 8.96 -1.82
N LEU A 71 4.19 7.65 -1.63
CA LEU A 71 5.27 6.91 -0.99
C LEU A 71 6.30 6.48 -2.03
N PHE A 72 5.84 5.97 -3.16
CA PHE A 72 6.67 5.66 -4.34
C PHE A 72 6.08 6.35 -5.55
N TYR A 73 6.92 7.05 -6.30
CA TYR A 73 6.48 7.77 -7.49
C TYR A 73 7.41 7.43 -8.65
N THR A 74 6.86 6.82 -9.68
CA THR A 74 7.62 6.35 -10.84
C THR A 74 8.76 5.44 -10.42
N GLN A 75 8.48 4.55 -9.45
CA GLN A 75 9.48 3.59 -8.97
C GLN A 75 9.67 2.50 -10.00
N ASN A 76 10.91 2.30 -10.43
CA ASN A 76 11.23 1.30 -11.43
C ASN A 76 11.32 -0.10 -10.83
N VAL A 77 10.71 -1.07 -11.51
CA VAL A 77 10.91 -2.49 -11.21
C VAL A 77 11.49 -3.14 -12.47
N ALA A 78 12.73 -3.59 -12.38
CA ALA A 78 13.42 -4.19 -13.53
C ALA A 78 12.72 -5.46 -13.99
N ALA A 79 12.92 -5.83 -15.25
CA ALA A 79 12.31 -7.02 -15.82
C ALA A 79 12.63 -8.27 -15.00
N ASN A 80 11.62 -9.09 -14.75
CA ASN A 80 11.74 -10.38 -14.06
C ASN A 80 12.37 -10.27 -12.66
N THR A 81 12.12 -9.13 -11.96
CA THR A 81 12.64 -8.93 -10.61
C THR A 81 11.53 -8.54 -9.66
N THR A 82 11.83 -8.54 -8.36
CA THR A 82 10.94 -8.05 -7.33
C THR A 82 11.57 -6.86 -6.65
N PHE A 83 10.80 -5.75 -6.57
CA PHE A 83 11.16 -4.61 -5.72
C PHE A 83 10.61 -4.87 -4.33
N SER A 84 11.45 -4.74 -3.31
CA SER A 84 11.03 -4.96 -1.92
C SER A 84 11.33 -3.74 -1.09
N TYR A 85 10.37 -3.37 -0.23
CA TYR A 85 10.52 -2.32 0.76
C TYR A 85 10.16 -2.90 2.12
N ALA A 86 11.04 -2.71 3.09
CA ALA A 86 10.81 -3.11 4.48
C ALA A 86 10.99 -1.89 5.37
N GLY A 87 10.04 -1.64 6.25
CA GLY A 87 10.05 -0.50 7.14
C GLY A 87 8.71 -0.40 7.82
N VAL A 88 8.45 0.72 8.47
CA VAL A 88 7.16 0.93 9.14
C VAL A 88 6.56 2.24 8.66
N GLN A 89 5.36 2.14 8.09
CA GLN A 89 4.53 3.29 7.75
C GLN A 89 3.23 3.17 8.52
N VAL A 90 2.90 4.18 9.31
CA VAL A 90 1.67 4.22 10.08
C VAL A 90 0.60 4.89 9.25
N LEU A 91 -0.55 4.22 9.11
CA LEU A 91 -1.67 4.74 8.36
C LEU A 91 -2.77 5.19 9.31
N PRO A 92 -3.21 6.45 9.22
CA PRO A 92 -4.33 6.94 10.02
C PRO A 92 -5.63 6.22 9.68
N THR A 93 -6.57 6.26 10.60
CA THR A 93 -7.93 5.74 10.39
C THR A 93 -8.55 6.33 9.12
N SER A 94 -9.20 5.48 8.34
CA SER A 94 -9.92 5.83 7.11
C SER A 94 -9.03 6.26 5.95
N SER A 95 -7.72 6.24 6.09
CA SER A 95 -6.84 6.45 4.93
C SER A 95 -6.84 5.22 4.03
N THR A 96 -6.38 5.40 2.79
CA THR A 96 -6.35 4.32 1.80
C THR A 96 -4.95 4.19 1.21
N ILE A 97 -4.63 2.99 0.74
CA ILE A 97 -3.46 2.76 -0.10
C ILE A 97 -3.96 2.65 -1.54
N GLN A 98 -3.48 3.51 -2.41
CA GLN A 98 -3.84 3.52 -3.82
C GLN A 98 -2.59 3.43 -4.67
N ALA A 99 -2.68 2.68 -5.75
CA ALA A 99 -1.53 2.44 -6.61
C ALA A 99 -1.93 2.26 -8.06
N LYS A 100 -0.98 2.50 -8.95
CA LYS A 100 -1.09 2.18 -10.37
C LYS A 100 0.28 1.83 -10.93
N ALA A 101 0.30 1.22 -12.10
CA ALA A 101 1.52 0.91 -12.84
C ALA A 101 1.51 1.57 -14.20
N SER A 102 2.68 1.74 -14.81
CA SER A 102 2.79 2.32 -16.16
C SER A 102 2.21 1.41 -17.23
N THR A 103 2.24 0.11 -16.99
CA THR A 103 1.62 -0.91 -17.85
C THR A 103 1.29 -2.12 -16.99
N THR A 104 0.64 -3.12 -17.58
CA THR A 104 0.32 -4.37 -16.86
C THR A 104 1.58 -5.19 -16.62
N GLY A 105 1.54 -6.09 -15.64
CA GLY A 105 2.62 -7.03 -15.36
C GLY A 105 3.22 -6.94 -13.97
N LEU A 106 2.79 -5.97 -13.14
CA LEU A 106 3.22 -5.89 -11.74
C LEU A 106 2.18 -6.51 -10.83
N THR A 107 2.64 -7.34 -9.90
CA THR A 107 1.82 -7.87 -8.81
C THR A 107 2.38 -7.31 -7.50
N ILE A 108 1.51 -6.73 -6.68
CA ILE A 108 1.91 -6.15 -5.41
C ILE A 108 1.37 -6.99 -4.26
N THR A 109 2.21 -7.19 -3.25
CA THR A 109 1.81 -7.81 -1.98
C THR A 109 2.23 -6.88 -0.86
N ILE A 110 1.28 -6.49 -0.02
CA ILE A 110 1.52 -5.61 1.12
C ILE A 110 1.09 -6.33 2.37
N SER A 111 1.95 -6.32 3.38
CA SER A 111 1.64 -6.93 4.67
C SER A 111 2.01 -6.00 5.81
N GLY A 112 1.33 -6.16 6.93
CA GLY A 112 1.55 -5.36 8.11
C GLY A 112 0.68 -5.82 9.25
N GLY A 113 0.13 -4.88 10.00
CA GLY A 113 -0.72 -5.21 11.13
C GLY A 113 -1.72 -4.11 11.42
N GLU A 114 -2.79 -4.48 12.10
CA GLU A 114 -3.81 -3.56 12.60
C GLU A 114 -3.78 -3.58 14.12
N ALA A 115 -3.66 -2.39 14.73
CA ALA A 115 -3.67 -2.23 16.18
C ALA A 115 -4.98 -1.59 16.60
N VAL A 116 -5.61 -2.17 17.59
CA VAL A 116 -6.90 -1.70 18.12
C VAL A 116 -6.80 -1.48 19.62
#